data_9db8c90535638a3059eff8012685ab3e
#
_entry.id   9db8c90535638a3059eff8012685ab3e
#
_cell.length_a   1.000
_cell.length_b   1.000
_cell.length_c   1.000
_cell.angle_alpha   90.00
_cell.angle_beta   90.00
_cell.angle_gamma   90.00
#
_symmetry.space_group_name_H-M   'P 1'
#
loop_
_entity.id
_entity.type
_entity.pdbx_description
1 polymer ?
#
loop_
_entity_poly.entity_id
_entity_poly.type
_entity_poly.pdbx_seq_one_letter_code
_entity_poly.pdbx_strand_id
1 'polypeptide(L)'
;HIEGHVSANYISNPELEPPFVCLVVSGGHSHIVRVNDYGDYTLLGQTTDDAAGEAFDKAARVLTLPYPGGPRIDALADEGDPHYMTLPHPHTPGRYDYSFSGMKTAFLNAANKLEMKGEPLPKADMAASFRHAVVSALVEKAILAAKETKAPALAMAGGVSANRLLRRMMQEEADKAGIPLYMPKLNLCTDNAAMIASAAYFRLMKGETAPLTLNAMPALRLV
;
A
#
# COMPACT_ATOMS: atom_id res chain seq x y z
N HIS A 1 -4.99 -14.42 -1.57
CA HIS A 1 -5.31 -13.05 -1.97
C HIS A 1 -4.07 -12.15 -1.94
N ILE A 2 -3.42 -11.99 -0.79
CA ILE A 2 -2.19 -11.19 -0.66
C ILE A 2 -1.07 -11.75 -1.55
N GLU A 3 -0.86 -13.04 -1.54
CA GLU A 3 0.05 -13.75 -2.45
C GLU A 3 -0.27 -13.46 -3.92
N GLY A 4 -1.56 -13.42 -4.28
CA GLY A 4 -1.98 -13.03 -5.63
C GLY A 4 -1.51 -11.63 -6.01
N HIS A 5 -1.67 -10.64 -5.11
CA HIS A 5 -1.16 -9.29 -5.35
C HIS A 5 0.35 -9.26 -5.57
N VAL A 6 1.14 -9.99 -4.77
CA VAL A 6 2.59 -10.13 -4.99
C VAL A 6 2.85 -10.74 -6.37
N SER A 7 2.14 -11.83 -6.70
CA SER A 7 2.33 -12.58 -7.94
C SER A 7 1.91 -11.81 -9.21
N ALA A 8 1.10 -10.75 -9.09
CA ALA A 8 0.79 -9.85 -10.20
C ALA A 8 2.04 -9.18 -10.79
N ASN A 9 3.10 -9.02 -9.97
CA ASN A 9 4.37 -8.49 -10.44
C ASN A 9 5.05 -9.40 -11.45
N TYR A 10 4.98 -10.71 -11.30
CA TYR A 10 5.58 -11.66 -12.25
C TYR A 10 4.94 -11.62 -13.63
N ILE A 11 3.65 -11.20 -13.71
CA ILE A 11 2.96 -10.98 -14.99
C ILE A 11 3.45 -9.68 -15.65
N SER A 12 3.66 -8.64 -14.84
CA SER A 12 4.08 -7.32 -15.32
C SER A 12 5.57 -7.25 -15.64
N ASN A 13 6.37 -7.99 -14.88
CA ASN A 13 7.83 -7.96 -14.85
C ASN A 13 8.33 -9.42 -14.82
N PRO A 14 8.34 -10.12 -15.97
CA PRO A 14 8.72 -11.54 -16.03
C PRO A 14 10.15 -11.83 -15.56
N GLU A 15 11.00 -10.80 -15.54
CA GLU A 15 12.40 -10.87 -15.08
C GLU A 15 12.53 -10.79 -13.55
N LEU A 16 11.47 -10.45 -12.83
CA LEU A 16 11.50 -10.39 -11.37
C LEU A 16 11.52 -11.79 -10.77
N GLU A 17 12.56 -12.09 -10.03
CA GLU A 17 12.73 -13.36 -9.32
C GLU A 17 12.96 -13.13 -7.82
N PRO A 18 12.54 -14.05 -6.95
CA PRO A 18 12.91 -14.01 -5.54
C PRO A 18 14.45 -14.18 -5.36
N PRO A 19 15.04 -13.63 -4.26
CA PRO A 19 14.36 -12.93 -3.19
C PRO A 19 14.21 -11.43 -3.45
N PHE A 20 13.15 -10.80 -2.91
CA PHE A 20 12.96 -9.36 -2.91
C PHE A 20 12.08 -8.90 -1.74
N VAL A 21 12.01 -7.60 -1.48
CA VAL A 21 11.02 -7.01 -0.55
C VAL A 21 9.83 -6.50 -1.35
N CYS A 22 8.61 -6.71 -0.85
CA CYS A 22 7.39 -6.22 -1.47
C CYS A 22 6.55 -5.40 -0.49
N LEU A 23 6.21 -4.18 -0.87
CA LEU A 23 5.19 -3.38 -0.21
C LEU A 23 3.82 -3.77 -0.78
N VAL A 24 2.98 -4.43 0.04
CA VAL A 24 1.62 -4.81 -0.33
C VAL A 24 0.64 -3.88 0.34
N VAL A 25 -0.03 -3.02 -0.44
CA VAL A 25 -0.95 -2.00 0.06
C VAL A 25 -2.28 -2.03 -0.69
N SER A 26 -3.36 -2.26 0.06
CA SER A 26 -4.72 -2.38 -0.47
C SER A 26 -5.74 -1.71 0.46
N GLY A 27 -7.02 -1.90 0.20
CA GLY A 27 -8.11 -1.45 1.07
C GLY A 27 -8.01 -2.03 2.49
N GLY A 28 -7.63 -3.29 2.64
CA GLY A 28 -7.58 -4.01 3.91
C GLY A 28 -6.19 -4.35 4.44
N HIS A 29 -5.13 -4.11 3.66
CA HIS A 29 -3.78 -4.56 4.01
C HIS A 29 -2.74 -3.47 3.75
N SER A 30 -1.79 -3.35 4.67
CA SER A 30 -0.56 -2.57 4.52
C SER A 30 0.58 -3.36 5.14
N HIS A 31 1.25 -4.17 4.31
CA HIS A 31 2.29 -5.11 4.72
C HIS A 31 3.60 -4.82 3.99
N ILE A 32 4.71 -5.03 4.68
CA ILE A 32 6.02 -5.21 4.07
C ILE A 32 6.39 -6.67 4.24
N VAL A 33 6.57 -7.36 3.13
CA VAL A 33 6.94 -8.78 3.13
C VAL A 33 8.27 -8.98 2.42
N ARG A 34 9.08 -9.90 2.92
CA ARG A 34 10.18 -10.46 2.16
C ARG A 34 9.67 -11.69 1.43
N VAL A 35 9.82 -11.70 0.13
CA VAL A 35 9.59 -12.88 -0.71
C VAL A 35 10.90 -13.62 -0.76
N ASN A 36 10.99 -14.77 -0.09
CA ASN A 36 12.21 -15.58 -0.02
C ASN A 36 12.33 -16.47 -1.25
N ASP A 37 11.20 -17.02 -1.68
CA ASP A 37 11.01 -17.86 -2.87
C ASP A 37 9.55 -17.74 -3.32
N TYR A 38 9.21 -18.28 -4.47
CA TYR A 38 7.82 -18.36 -4.95
C TYR A 38 6.95 -19.11 -3.93
N GLY A 39 5.95 -18.41 -3.37
CA GLY A 39 5.08 -18.95 -2.32
C GLY A 39 5.69 -19.00 -0.92
N ASP A 40 6.91 -18.49 -0.70
CA ASP A 40 7.56 -18.40 0.60
C ASP A 40 7.77 -16.93 1.00
N TYR A 41 7.17 -16.54 2.13
CA TYR A 41 7.10 -15.15 2.58
C TYR A 41 7.52 -15.02 4.04
N THR A 42 8.17 -13.90 4.35
CA THR A 42 8.41 -13.45 5.73
C THR A 42 7.77 -12.08 5.92
N LEU A 43 6.88 -11.94 6.88
CA LEU A 43 6.31 -10.65 7.25
C LEU A 43 7.37 -9.82 7.99
N LEU A 44 7.73 -8.67 7.45
CA LEU A 44 8.68 -7.74 8.06
C LEU A 44 7.99 -6.65 8.87
N GLY A 45 6.84 -6.18 8.40
CA GLY A 45 6.03 -5.17 9.06
C GLY A 45 4.61 -5.12 8.51
N GLN A 46 3.70 -4.59 9.30
CA GLN A 46 2.29 -4.45 8.92
C GLN A 46 1.67 -3.25 9.60
N THR A 47 0.47 -2.88 9.16
CA THR A 47 -0.30 -1.89 9.91
C THR A 47 -0.77 -2.46 11.26
N THR A 48 -0.73 -1.62 12.29
CA THR A 48 -1.22 -1.95 13.64
C THR A 48 -2.68 -1.52 13.86
N ASP A 49 -3.24 -0.82 12.87
CA ASP A 49 -4.62 -0.29 12.92
C ASP A 49 -5.24 -0.26 11.50
N ASP A 50 -5.75 0.88 11.04
CA ASP A 50 -6.32 1.01 9.70
C ASP A 50 -5.29 0.67 8.61
N ALA A 51 -5.72 0.03 7.52
CA ALA A 51 -4.88 -0.06 6.32
C ALA A 51 -4.85 1.30 5.58
N ALA A 52 -3.80 1.51 4.76
CA ALA A 52 -3.64 2.76 4.01
C ALA A 52 -4.83 3.05 3.09
N GLY A 53 -5.36 2.05 2.38
CA GLY A 53 -6.54 2.22 1.53
C GLY A 53 -7.80 2.58 2.33
N GLU A 54 -8.01 1.93 3.47
CA GLU A 54 -9.08 2.27 4.40
C GLU A 54 -8.94 3.70 4.95
N ALA A 55 -7.72 4.13 5.27
CA ALA A 55 -7.45 5.50 5.68
C ALA A 55 -7.80 6.52 4.59
N PHE A 56 -7.46 6.23 3.32
CA PHE A 56 -7.89 7.04 2.18
C PHE A 56 -9.41 7.11 2.02
N ASP A 57 -10.12 5.99 2.15
CA ASP A 57 -11.58 5.97 2.06
C ASP A 57 -12.24 6.77 3.18
N LYS A 58 -11.70 6.69 4.41
CA LYS A 58 -12.17 7.47 5.55
C LYS A 58 -11.91 8.97 5.36
N ALA A 59 -10.74 9.37 4.87
CA ALA A 59 -10.43 10.76 4.55
C ALA A 59 -11.31 11.31 3.41
N ALA A 60 -11.55 10.51 2.38
CA ALA A 60 -12.46 10.86 1.28
C ALA A 60 -13.89 11.14 1.79
N ARG A 61 -14.37 10.30 2.72
CA ARG A 61 -15.70 10.50 3.35
C ARG A 61 -15.79 11.83 4.10
N VAL A 62 -14.74 12.22 4.84
CA VAL A 62 -14.67 13.53 5.50
C VAL A 62 -14.78 14.67 4.50
N LEU A 63 -14.14 14.54 3.34
CA LEU A 63 -14.22 15.51 2.26
C LEU A 63 -15.48 15.38 1.39
N THR A 64 -16.42 14.50 1.75
CA THR A 64 -17.66 14.22 0.99
C THR A 64 -17.40 13.72 -0.45
N LEU A 65 -16.29 13.01 -0.65
CA LEU A 65 -15.95 12.40 -1.94
C LEU A 65 -16.59 11.02 -2.07
N PRO A 66 -16.97 10.60 -3.31
CA PRO A 66 -17.59 9.29 -3.53
C PRO A 66 -16.59 8.14 -3.35
N TYR A 67 -17.12 6.96 -3.02
CA TYR A 67 -16.36 5.70 -3.01
C TYR A 67 -16.06 5.21 -4.44
N PRO A 68 -14.89 4.59 -4.69
CA PRO A 68 -13.74 4.40 -3.80
C PRO A 68 -12.97 5.71 -3.57
N GLY A 69 -12.60 5.97 -2.31
CA GLY A 69 -11.99 7.23 -1.89
C GLY A 69 -10.56 7.43 -2.36
N GLY A 70 -9.75 6.37 -2.39
CA GLY A 70 -8.34 6.45 -2.75
C GLY A 70 -8.08 7.17 -4.08
N PRO A 71 -8.69 6.75 -5.21
CA PRO A 71 -8.53 7.44 -6.50
C PRO A 71 -9.06 8.88 -6.50
N ARG A 72 -10.08 9.18 -5.68
CA ARG A 72 -10.65 10.53 -5.57
C ARG A 72 -9.73 11.47 -4.82
N ILE A 73 -9.15 11.01 -3.71
CA ILE A 73 -8.10 11.75 -2.99
C ILE A 73 -6.89 11.96 -3.90
N ASP A 74 -6.45 10.93 -4.62
CA ASP A 74 -5.27 11.03 -5.50
C ASP A 74 -5.48 12.07 -6.62
N ALA A 75 -6.67 12.11 -7.21
CA ALA A 75 -6.99 13.09 -8.24
C ALA A 75 -7.10 14.53 -7.67
N LEU A 76 -7.86 14.71 -6.59
CA LEU A 76 -8.08 16.02 -5.99
C LEU A 76 -6.80 16.64 -5.41
N ALA A 77 -5.93 15.81 -4.85
CA ALA A 77 -4.68 16.23 -4.25
C ALA A 77 -3.66 16.84 -5.23
N ASP A 78 -3.84 16.67 -6.54
CA ASP A 78 -2.97 17.31 -7.53
C ASP A 78 -3.21 18.81 -7.65
N GLU A 79 -4.37 19.30 -7.18
CA GLU A 79 -4.77 20.70 -7.21
C GLU A 79 -4.41 21.44 -5.91
N GLY A 80 -3.92 20.73 -4.89
CA GLY A 80 -3.71 21.26 -3.54
C GLY A 80 -2.26 21.32 -3.09
N ASP A 81 -2.04 22.03 -1.96
CA ASP A 81 -0.75 22.14 -1.30
C ASP A 81 -0.53 20.92 -0.35
N PRO A 82 0.50 20.10 -0.59
CA PRO A 82 0.81 18.97 0.29
C PRO A 82 1.31 19.39 1.69
N HIS A 83 1.63 20.67 1.89
CA HIS A 83 2.11 21.23 3.16
C HIS A 83 1.07 22.13 3.87
N TYR A 84 -0.17 22.16 3.39
CA TYR A 84 -1.25 22.96 3.99
C TYR A 84 -1.48 22.59 5.47
N MET A 85 -1.40 21.30 5.80
CA MET A 85 -1.50 20.83 7.19
C MET A 85 -0.47 19.76 7.52
N THR A 86 0.03 19.80 8.75
CA THR A 86 0.92 18.76 9.26
C THR A 86 0.09 17.66 9.93
N LEU A 87 0.28 16.43 9.49
CA LEU A 87 -0.30 15.24 10.12
C LEU A 87 0.75 14.53 10.98
N PRO A 88 0.33 13.89 12.09
CA PRO A 88 1.28 13.24 12.97
C PRO A 88 1.98 12.09 12.27
N HIS A 89 3.28 11.96 12.52
CA HIS A 89 4.03 10.78 12.12
C HIS A 89 3.86 9.73 13.24
N PRO A 90 3.20 8.58 12.98
CA PRO A 90 2.87 7.65 14.04
C PRO A 90 4.12 6.92 14.54
N HIS A 91 4.21 6.79 15.87
CA HIS A 91 5.17 5.88 16.48
C HIS A 91 4.59 4.47 16.52
N THR A 92 5.33 3.49 15.99
CA THR A 92 4.91 2.09 15.92
C THR A 92 5.86 1.19 16.69
N PRO A 93 5.35 0.08 17.31
CA PRO A 93 6.20 -0.83 18.08
C PRO A 93 7.23 -1.56 17.21
N GLY A 94 6.83 -2.00 16.02
CA GLY A 94 7.72 -2.66 15.06
C GLY A 94 8.44 -1.66 14.18
N ARG A 95 9.69 -1.98 13.83
CA ARG A 95 10.56 -1.11 13.04
C ARG A 95 9.98 -0.74 11.68
N TYR A 96 9.27 -1.68 11.04
CA TYR A 96 8.67 -1.51 9.72
C TYR A 96 7.15 -1.45 9.77
N ASP A 97 6.55 -1.37 10.97
CA ASP A 97 5.11 -1.28 11.12
C ASP A 97 4.56 0.08 10.72
N TYR A 98 3.29 0.10 10.36
CA TYR A 98 2.51 1.27 10.04
C TYR A 98 1.43 1.55 11.08
N SER A 99 0.97 2.79 11.13
CA SER A 99 -0.26 3.20 11.80
C SER A 99 -0.83 4.40 11.05
N PHE A 100 -2.12 4.36 10.73
CA PHE A 100 -2.79 5.43 9.99
C PHE A 100 -3.94 6.04 10.79
N SER A 101 -4.36 5.42 11.90
CA SER A 101 -5.49 5.90 12.72
C SER A 101 -5.25 7.28 13.32
N GLY A 102 -4.02 7.58 13.74
CA GLY A 102 -3.62 8.91 14.24
C GLY A 102 -3.72 10.00 13.18
N MET A 103 -3.25 9.71 11.95
CA MET A 103 -3.36 10.63 10.81
C MET A 103 -4.82 10.92 10.49
N LYS A 104 -5.66 9.88 10.42
CA LYS A 104 -7.10 10.01 10.19
C LYS A 104 -7.77 10.87 11.26
N THR A 105 -7.47 10.63 12.54
CA THR A 105 -8.06 11.39 13.64
C THR A 105 -7.66 12.86 13.59
N ALA A 106 -6.39 13.17 13.33
CA ALA A 106 -5.91 14.55 13.17
C ALA A 106 -6.58 15.24 11.97
N PHE A 107 -6.75 14.52 10.86
CA PHE A 107 -7.44 15.02 9.67
C PHE A 107 -8.91 15.33 9.94
N LEU A 108 -9.64 14.43 10.59
CA LEU A 108 -11.04 14.64 10.98
C LEU A 108 -11.18 15.84 11.93
N ASN A 109 -10.31 15.95 12.93
CA ASN A 109 -10.33 17.06 13.88
C ASN A 109 -10.07 18.41 13.20
N ALA A 110 -9.18 18.46 12.20
CA ALA A 110 -8.93 19.66 11.43
C ALA A 110 -10.17 20.07 10.60
N ALA A 111 -10.82 19.10 9.95
CA ALA A 111 -12.06 19.35 9.21
C ALA A 111 -13.17 19.87 10.11
N ASN A 112 -13.44 19.20 11.22
CA ASN A 112 -14.46 19.61 12.20
C ASN A 112 -14.19 21.02 12.75
N LYS A 113 -12.93 21.38 13.00
CA LYS A 113 -12.56 22.72 13.47
C LYS A 113 -12.91 23.80 12.48
N LEU A 114 -12.72 23.57 11.18
CA LEU A 114 -13.11 24.52 10.12
C LEU A 114 -14.64 24.63 10.03
N GLU A 115 -15.35 23.50 10.05
CA GLU A 115 -16.80 23.47 10.02
C GLU A 115 -17.44 24.23 11.22
N MET A 116 -16.90 24.03 12.44
CA MET A 116 -17.35 24.75 13.64
C MET A 116 -17.15 26.26 13.54
N LYS A 117 -16.17 26.72 12.77
CA LYS A 117 -15.95 28.15 12.50
C LYS A 117 -16.79 28.69 11.34
N GLY A 118 -17.54 27.83 10.64
CA GLY A 118 -18.25 28.19 9.41
C GLY A 118 -17.33 28.45 8.24
N GLU A 119 -16.08 27.96 8.28
CA GLU A 119 -15.09 28.12 7.20
C GLU A 119 -15.25 26.95 6.20
N PRO A 120 -15.17 27.21 4.88
CA PRO A 120 -15.25 26.16 3.89
C PRO A 120 -14.02 25.23 3.99
N LEU A 121 -14.20 23.92 3.75
CA LEU A 121 -13.09 22.98 3.72
C LEU A 121 -12.23 23.21 2.46
N PRO A 122 -10.94 23.48 2.58
CA PRO A 122 -9.99 23.53 1.45
C PRO A 122 -9.66 22.10 1.02
N LYS A 123 -10.63 21.47 0.34
CA LYS A 123 -10.62 20.03 0.07
C LYS A 123 -9.38 19.54 -0.68
N ALA A 124 -8.90 20.34 -1.66
CA ALA A 124 -7.71 19.98 -2.44
C ALA A 124 -6.44 19.98 -1.57
N ASP A 125 -6.25 21.02 -0.75
CA ASP A 125 -5.09 21.14 0.13
C ASP A 125 -5.09 20.08 1.22
N MET A 126 -6.27 19.81 1.80
CA MET A 126 -6.43 18.73 2.78
C MET A 126 -6.16 17.36 2.16
N ALA A 127 -6.68 17.10 0.95
CA ALA A 127 -6.42 15.85 0.23
C ALA A 127 -4.92 15.69 -0.10
N ALA A 128 -4.26 16.77 -0.52
CA ALA A 128 -2.83 16.78 -0.85
C ALA A 128 -1.97 16.49 0.38
N SER A 129 -2.25 17.15 1.51
CA SER A 129 -1.54 16.92 2.77
C SER A 129 -1.73 15.50 3.29
N PHE A 130 -2.96 14.97 3.23
CA PHE A 130 -3.25 13.60 3.67
C PHE A 130 -2.55 12.56 2.79
N ARG A 131 -2.67 12.70 1.46
CA ARG A 131 -1.98 11.83 0.50
C ARG A 131 -0.47 11.83 0.74
N HIS A 132 0.11 13.01 0.90
CA HIS A 132 1.55 13.16 1.12
C HIS A 132 1.99 12.45 2.41
N ALA A 133 1.29 12.63 3.54
CA ALA A 133 1.62 12.01 4.80
C ALA A 133 1.57 10.47 4.75
N VAL A 134 0.47 9.91 4.19
CA VAL A 134 0.32 8.45 4.05
C VAL A 134 1.39 7.88 3.13
N VAL A 135 1.60 8.49 1.97
CA VAL A 135 2.59 8.01 0.98
C VAL A 135 4.00 8.10 1.54
N SER A 136 4.37 9.19 2.22
CA SER A 136 5.69 9.34 2.84
C SER A 136 5.98 8.23 3.85
N ALA A 137 5.00 7.89 4.70
CA ALA A 137 5.15 6.80 5.66
C ALA A 137 5.33 5.44 4.97
N LEU A 138 4.57 5.17 3.89
CA LEU A 138 4.69 3.93 3.12
C LEU A 138 6.06 3.79 2.48
N VAL A 139 6.54 4.86 1.83
CA VAL A 139 7.84 4.88 1.13
C VAL A 139 8.99 4.72 2.12
N GLU A 140 9.00 5.51 3.20
CA GLU A 140 10.05 5.48 4.21
C GLU A 140 10.29 4.07 4.74
N LYS A 141 9.23 3.40 5.19
CA LYS A 141 9.33 2.06 5.80
C LYS A 141 9.70 0.98 4.78
N ALA A 142 9.18 1.06 3.55
CA ALA A 142 9.51 0.09 2.49
C ALA A 142 10.98 0.19 2.07
N ILE A 143 11.49 1.41 1.87
CA ILE A 143 12.90 1.65 1.54
C ILE A 143 13.81 1.24 2.71
N LEU A 144 13.43 1.57 3.95
CA LEU A 144 14.17 1.15 5.14
C LEU A 144 14.29 -0.37 5.22
N ALA A 145 13.18 -1.09 5.04
CA ALA A 145 13.16 -2.55 5.05
C ALA A 145 14.03 -3.15 3.94
N ALA A 146 13.93 -2.62 2.72
CA ALA A 146 14.74 -3.09 1.60
C ALA A 146 16.25 -2.88 1.85
N LYS A 147 16.65 -1.73 2.39
CA LYS A 147 18.06 -1.42 2.72
C LYS A 147 18.59 -2.34 3.83
N GLU A 148 17.88 -2.45 4.95
CA GLU A 148 18.35 -3.21 6.12
C GLU A 148 18.38 -4.71 5.88
N THR A 149 17.45 -5.23 5.09
CA THR A 149 17.46 -6.65 4.69
C THR A 149 18.38 -6.94 3.50
N LYS A 150 19.04 -5.89 2.96
CA LYS A 150 19.89 -5.98 1.75
C LYS A 150 19.16 -6.67 0.60
N ALA A 151 17.89 -6.31 0.42
CA ALA A 151 17.08 -6.91 -0.64
C ALA A 151 17.64 -6.52 -2.02
N PRO A 152 17.81 -7.48 -2.95
CA PRO A 152 18.32 -7.18 -4.28
C PRO A 152 17.33 -6.39 -5.14
N ALA A 153 16.05 -6.37 -4.75
CA ALA A 153 15.00 -5.61 -5.42
C ALA A 153 13.87 -5.24 -4.43
N LEU A 154 13.11 -4.22 -4.80
CA LEU A 154 11.87 -3.80 -4.16
C LEU A 154 10.71 -3.94 -5.15
N ALA A 155 9.56 -4.39 -4.69
CA ALA A 155 8.34 -4.42 -5.48
C ALA A 155 7.18 -3.72 -4.74
N MET A 156 6.15 -3.32 -5.48
CA MET A 156 4.88 -2.86 -4.92
C MET A 156 3.73 -3.73 -5.41
N ALA A 157 2.67 -3.86 -4.60
CA ALA A 157 1.49 -4.65 -4.94
C ALA A 157 0.23 -4.11 -4.25
N GLY A 158 -0.94 -4.49 -4.74
CA GLY A 158 -2.23 -4.11 -4.20
C GLY A 158 -2.79 -2.81 -4.78
N GLY A 159 -4.09 -2.54 -4.55
CA GLY A 159 -4.81 -1.44 -5.20
C GLY A 159 -4.24 -0.04 -4.94
N VAL A 160 -3.68 0.21 -3.75
CA VAL A 160 -3.05 1.50 -3.42
C VAL A 160 -1.73 1.71 -4.18
N SER A 161 -1.10 0.64 -4.70
CA SER A 161 0.08 0.76 -5.56
C SER A 161 -0.20 1.48 -6.89
N ALA A 162 -1.46 1.72 -7.24
CA ALA A 162 -1.86 2.55 -8.37
C ALA A 162 -1.79 4.06 -8.08
N ASN A 163 -1.64 4.48 -6.82
CA ASN A 163 -1.54 5.89 -6.43
C ASN A 163 -0.32 6.54 -7.10
N ARG A 164 -0.55 7.65 -7.80
CA ARG A 164 0.48 8.31 -8.63
C ARG A 164 1.63 8.86 -7.81
N LEU A 165 1.34 9.47 -6.66
CA LEU A 165 2.38 9.99 -5.77
C LEU A 165 3.23 8.87 -5.17
N LEU A 166 2.59 7.77 -4.75
CA LEU A 166 3.29 6.59 -4.22
C LEU A 166 4.28 6.02 -5.25
N ARG A 167 3.83 5.84 -6.50
CA ARG A 167 4.70 5.32 -7.57
C ARG A 167 5.89 6.23 -7.82
N ARG A 168 5.65 7.54 -7.90
CA ARG A 168 6.71 8.53 -8.13
C ARG A 168 7.71 8.57 -6.98
N MET A 169 7.25 8.74 -5.74
CA MET A 169 8.13 8.85 -4.57
C MET A 169 8.90 7.54 -4.32
N MET A 170 8.25 6.38 -4.53
CA MET A 170 8.92 5.10 -4.38
C MET A 170 10.03 4.93 -5.42
N GLN A 171 9.79 5.34 -6.67
CA GLN A 171 10.82 5.30 -7.71
C GLN A 171 11.99 6.22 -7.37
N GLU A 172 11.72 7.46 -6.99
CA GLU A 172 12.75 8.44 -6.62
C GLU A 172 13.63 7.93 -5.45
N GLU A 173 13.02 7.36 -4.42
CA GLU A 173 13.75 6.87 -3.25
C GLU A 173 14.47 5.53 -3.52
N ALA A 174 13.90 4.66 -4.35
CA ALA A 174 14.55 3.43 -4.79
C ALA A 174 15.80 3.75 -5.66
N ASP A 175 15.69 4.71 -6.59
CA ASP A 175 16.80 5.16 -7.43
C ASP A 175 17.94 5.76 -6.57
N LYS A 176 17.62 6.62 -5.59
CA LYS A 176 18.60 7.15 -4.63
C LYS A 176 19.28 6.06 -3.81
N ALA A 177 18.54 4.98 -3.52
CA ALA A 177 19.05 3.84 -2.78
C ALA A 177 19.82 2.84 -3.64
N GLY A 178 19.78 2.97 -4.97
CA GLY A 178 20.36 2.01 -5.91
C GLY A 178 19.64 0.65 -5.90
N ILE A 179 18.34 0.62 -5.58
CA ILE A 179 17.54 -0.60 -5.48
C ILE A 179 16.60 -0.67 -6.68
N PRO A 180 16.67 -1.71 -7.53
CA PRO A 180 15.69 -1.92 -8.59
C PRO A 180 14.27 -1.98 -8.06
N LEU A 181 13.34 -1.21 -8.67
CA LEU A 181 11.93 -1.17 -8.29
C LEU A 181 11.05 -1.81 -9.36
N TYR A 182 10.19 -2.71 -8.94
CA TYR A 182 9.20 -3.38 -9.78
C TYR A 182 7.78 -2.98 -9.37
N MET A 183 6.98 -2.59 -10.34
CA MET A 183 5.60 -2.15 -10.12
C MET A 183 4.67 -2.88 -11.08
N PRO A 184 3.49 -3.35 -10.61
CA PRO A 184 2.52 -3.97 -11.50
C PRO A 184 1.95 -2.94 -12.46
N LYS A 185 1.52 -3.38 -13.66
CA LYS A 185 0.70 -2.57 -14.56
C LYS A 185 -0.58 -2.14 -13.84
N LEU A 186 -1.09 -0.95 -14.14
CA LEU A 186 -2.22 -0.37 -13.41
C LEU A 186 -3.46 -1.27 -13.37
N ASN A 187 -3.74 -1.98 -14.46
CA ASN A 187 -4.85 -2.93 -14.56
C ASN A 187 -4.66 -4.22 -13.73
N LEU A 188 -3.47 -4.45 -13.17
CA LEU A 188 -3.15 -5.59 -12.30
C LEU A 188 -2.98 -5.18 -10.83
N CYS A 189 -3.13 -3.89 -10.48
CA CYS A 189 -3.01 -3.43 -9.10
C CYS A 189 -4.20 -3.86 -8.23
N THR A 190 -5.42 -3.84 -8.79
CA THR A 190 -6.64 -4.26 -8.09
C THR A 190 -6.89 -5.75 -8.27
N ASP A 191 -7.87 -6.28 -7.52
CA ASP A 191 -8.26 -7.69 -7.59
C ASP A 191 -8.60 -8.11 -9.01
N ASN A 192 -7.98 -9.20 -9.45
CA ASN A 192 -8.19 -9.76 -10.79
C ASN A 192 -7.86 -11.26 -10.82
N ALA A 193 -8.41 -11.97 -11.78
CA ALA A 193 -8.19 -13.41 -11.91
C ALA A 193 -6.76 -13.77 -12.28
N ALA A 194 -6.05 -12.91 -13.04
CA ALA A 194 -4.70 -13.21 -13.50
C ALA A 194 -3.71 -13.26 -12.32
N MET A 195 -3.87 -12.43 -11.29
CA MET A 195 -3.02 -12.46 -10.09
C MET A 195 -3.16 -13.79 -9.33
N ILE A 196 -4.39 -14.34 -9.27
CA ILE A 196 -4.65 -15.62 -8.61
C ILE A 196 -4.08 -16.77 -9.44
N ALA A 197 -4.26 -16.72 -10.77
CA ALA A 197 -3.68 -17.72 -11.66
C ALA A 197 -2.14 -17.72 -11.60
N SER A 198 -1.49 -16.55 -11.50
CA SER A 198 -0.04 -16.45 -11.34
C SER A 198 0.43 -17.09 -10.04
N ALA A 199 -0.23 -16.81 -8.91
CA ALA A 199 0.11 -17.45 -7.63
C ALA A 199 -0.10 -18.97 -7.70
N ALA A 200 -1.20 -19.42 -8.29
CA ALA A 200 -1.51 -20.84 -8.46
C ALA A 200 -0.48 -21.56 -9.35
N TYR A 201 0.02 -20.90 -10.39
CA TYR A 201 1.04 -21.46 -11.28
C TYR A 201 2.30 -21.89 -10.50
N PHE A 202 2.86 -21.01 -9.69
CA PHE A 202 4.07 -21.32 -8.92
C PHE A 202 3.86 -22.41 -7.88
N ARG A 203 2.67 -22.47 -7.25
CA ARG A 203 2.31 -23.55 -6.33
C ARG A 203 2.16 -24.87 -7.06
N LEU A 204 1.52 -24.86 -8.23
CA LEU A 204 1.36 -26.06 -9.06
C LEU A 204 2.72 -26.62 -9.51
N MET A 205 3.68 -25.73 -9.88
CA MET A 205 5.03 -26.15 -10.25
C MET A 205 5.79 -26.80 -9.10
N LYS A 206 5.43 -26.49 -7.84
CA LYS A 206 5.93 -27.18 -6.63
C LYS A 206 5.15 -28.45 -6.28
N GLY A 207 4.15 -28.84 -7.09
CA GLY A 207 3.31 -30.02 -6.84
C GLY A 207 2.23 -29.80 -5.77
N GLU A 208 1.99 -28.55 -5.34
CA GLU A 208 0.97 -28.23 -4.35
C GLU A 208 -0.42 -28.28 -5.00
N THR A 209 -1.24 -29.21 -4.57
CA THR A 209 -2.63 -29.33 -4.99
C THR A 209 -3.55 -29.47 -3.78
N ALA A 210 -4.79 -29.05 -3.90
CA ALA A 210 -5.79 -29.19 -2.86
C ALA A 210 -6.75 -30.34 -3.16
N PRO A 211 -7.31 -31.01 -2.12
CA PRO A 211 -8.37 -31.99 -2.31
C PRO A 211 -9.67 -31.34 -2.77
N LEU A 212 -10.58 -32.13 -3.36
CA LEU A 212 -11.90 -31.64 -3.80
C LEU A 212 -12.79 -31.16 -2.63
N THR A 213 -12.39 -31.45 -1.40
CA THR A 213 -13.05 -30.98 -0.16
C THR A 213 -12.54 -29.61 0.31
N LEU A 214 -11.64 -28.96 -0.46
CA LEU A 214 -11.14 -27.62 -0.11
C LEU A 214 -12.31 -26.66 0.12
N ASN A 215 -12.25 -25.93 1.23
CA ASN A 215 -13.21 -24.89 1.55
C ASN A 215 -12.50 -23.53 1.75
N ALA A 216 -13.27 -22.45 1.57
CA ALA A 216 -12.75 -21.09 1.77
C ALA A 216 -12.39 -20.83 3.25
N MET A 217 -11.23 -20.26 3.48
CA MET A 217 -10.76 -19.82 4.79
C MET A 217 -10.49 -18.31 4.76
N PRO A 218 -11.48 -17.46 5.08
CA PRO A 218 -11.38 -15.99 4.91
C PRO A 218 -10.31 -15.35 5.78
N ALA A 219 -9.93 -15.98 6.90
CA ALA A 219 -8.92 -15.49 7.83
C ALA A 219 -7.53 -16.12 7.62
N LEU A 220 -7.30 -16.77 6.47
CA LEU A 220 -6.00 -17.37 6.17
C LEU A 220 -4.93 -16.28 6.06
N ARG A 221 -3.90 -16.40 6.88
CA ARG A 221 -2.76 -15.46 6.86
C ARG A 221 -1.79 -15.81 5.74
N LEU A 222 -1.00 -14.82 5.30
CA LEU A 222 0.07 -15.04 4.33
C LEU A 222 1.22 -15.85 4.92
N VAL A 223 1.49 -15.62 6.20
CA VAL A 223 2.53 -16.24 7.03
C VAL A 223 1.97 -16.53 8.42
#